data_888815f2320219814c6f5935b56eaf97
#
_entry.id   888815f2320219814c6f5935b56eaf97
#
_cell.length_a   1.000
_cell.length_b   1.000
_cell.length_c   1.000
_cell.angle_alpha   90.00
_cell.angle_beta   90.00
_cell.angle_gamma   90.00
#
_symmetry.space_group_name_H-M   'P 1'
#
loop_
_entity.id
_entity.type
_entity.pdbx_description
1 polymer ?
#
loop_
_entity_poly.entity_id
_entity_poly.type
_entity_poly.pdbx_seq_one_letter_code
_entity_poly.pdbx_strand_id
1 'polypeptide(L)'
;MLDDAAQPIAEFQNLRVTFQTKAGEVIGVEDLSFEINPGETVCVVGESGSGKSVSALSMMRLVEFGGGALAGGQLRLRPEKGGQLDVVSAQPATMRKVRGNDIGMIFQEPMTALNPVFTIERQLVEGLKLHLQLGQGAARTRALELMEQVRIPEPERRLKQYPHELSGGMRQRVVIAMALACRPRLLIADEPTTALDVTIQAEILSLINRLKQETGAAVMFITHDMAVVAQMADRVVVMYRGRKVEEGPVDQIFQETQHQYTKALLAAVPRLGDMRGTSYPQPLPLLGAKAQEIEPIIGSDAPLLKVKNLVTRFDVAGGFFRRTVARVHAVEDVSFTLQKGRTLSLVGESGCGKSTVGRSLLRLVE
;
A
#
# COMPACT_ATOMS: atom_id res chain seq x y z
N MET A 1 -7.26 -31.78 20.26
CA MET A 1 -7.16 -30.31 20.13
C MET A 1 -5.70 -29.80 20.14
N LEU A 2 -4.74 -30.57 19.58
CA LEU A 2 -3.32 -30.20 19.54
C LEU A 2 -2.76 -30.07 18.10
N ASP A 3 -3.63 -30.07 17.07
CA ASP A 3 -3.18 -30.13 15.65
C ASP A 3 -3.54 -28.88 14.82
N ASP A 4 -4.24 -27.92 15.40
CA ASP A 4 -4.72 -26.74 14.65
C ASP A 4 -3.70 -25.58 14.58
N ALA A 5 -2.68 -25.59 15.43
CA ALA A 5 -1.63 -24.56 15.47
C ALA A 5 -0.52 -24.76 14.42
N ALA A 6 -0.46 -25.91 13.78
CA ALA A 6 0.60 -26.30 12.84
C ALA A 6 0.24 -26.13 11.35
N GLN A 7 -1.01 -25.76 11.02
CA GLN A 7 -1.45 -25.74 9.64
C GLN A 7 -1.60 -24.30 9.09
N PRO A 8 -1.17 -24.03 7.84
CA PRO A 8 -1.20 -22.70 7.27
C PRO A 8 -2.64 -22.16 7.14
N ILE A 9 -2.79 -20.83 7.27
CA ILE A 9 -4.04 -20.10 7.02
C ILE A 9 -4.33 -20.01 5.53
N ALA A 10 -3.29 -19.75 4.73
CA ALA A 10 -3.38 -19.68 3.28
C ALA A 10 -2.22 -20.42 2.64
N GLU A 11 -2.49 -21.10 1.53
CA GLU A 11 -1.50 -21.91 0.82
C GLU A 11 -1.67 -21.69 -0.69
N PHE A 12 -0.57 -21.37 -1.34
CA PHE A 12 -0.41 -21.27 -2.78
C PHE A 12 0.39 -22.47 -3.25
N GLN A 13 -0.14 -23.25 -4.16
CA GLN A 13 0.53 -24.43 -4.71
C GLN A 13 0.53 -24.34 -6.24
N ASN A 14 1.71 -24.15 -6.84
CA ASN A 14 1.91 -24.08 -8.29
C ASN A 14 0.91 -23.13 -9.00
N LEU A 15 0.56 -22.02 -8.34
CA LEU A 15 -0.42 -21.08 -8.89
C LEU A 15 0.04 -20.55 -10.23
N ARG A 16 -0.86 -20.66 -11.23
CA ARG A 16 -0.71 -20.05 -12.55
C ARG A 16 -1.91 -19.15 -12.86
N VAL A 17 -1.62 -17.91 -13.24
CA VAL A 17 -2.62 -16.91 -13.62
C VAL A 17 -2.28 -16.35 -14.98
N THR A 18 -3.25 -16.33 -15.88
CA THR A 18 -3.09 -15.82 -17.25
C THR A 18 -4.13 -14.75 -17.55
N PHE A 19 -3.81 -13.87 -18.49
CA PHE A 19 -4.68 -12.83 -19.01
C PHE A 19 -4.76 -12.93 -20.53
N GLN A 20 -5.97 -12.94 -21.07
CA GLN A 20 -6.18 -12.88 -22.51
C GLN A 20 -6.13 -11.42 -22.98
N THR A 21 -5.17 -11.09 -23.82
CA THR A 21 -5.02 -9.77 -24.42
C THR A 21 -5.19 -9.81 -25.93
N LYS A 22 -5.34 -8.65 -26.57
CA LYS A 22 -5.37 -8.57 -28.04
C LYS A 22 -4.09 -9.08 -28.70
N ALA A 23 -2.97 -9.07 -27.99
CA ALA A 23 -1.67 -9.54 -28.46
C ALA A 23 -1.39 -11.01 -28.13
N GLY A 24 -2.33 -11.71 -27.46
CA GLY A 24 -2.21 -13.11 -27.02
C GLY A 24 -2.30 -13.27 -25.51
N GLU A 25 -1.99 -14.48 -25.07
CA GLU A 25 -1.99 -14.81 -23.65
C GLU A 25 -0.76 -14.20 -22.96
N VAL A 26 -0.98 -13.53 -21.82
CA VAL A 26 0.06 -12.99 -20.95
C VAL A 26 0.00 -13.74 -19.62
N ILE A 27 1.14 -14.26 -19.17
CA ILE A 27 1.26 -14.93 -17.89
C ILE A 27 1.55 -13.88 -16.81
N GLY A 28 0.63 -13.73 -15.87
CA GLY A 28 0.78 -12.81 -14.73
C GLY A 28 1.49 -13.46 -13.54
N VAL A 29 1.23 -14.74 -13.30
CA VAL A 29 1.89 -15.57 -12.27
C VAL A 29 2.12 -16.95 -12.85
N GLU A 30 3.30 -17.51 -12.59
CA GLU A 30 3.70 -18.83 -13.07
C GLU A 30 4.40 -19.60 -11.96
N ASP A 31 3.84 -20.77 -11.60
CA ASP A 31 4.40 -21.71 -10.62
C ASP A 31 4.71 -21.09 -9.24
N LEU A 32 3.78 -20.30 -8.71
CA LEU A 32 3.94 -19.67 -7.41
C LEU A 32 3.48 -20.61 -6.29
N SER A 33 4.41 -20.97 -5.39
CA SER A 33 4.14 -21.81 -4.23
C SER A 33 4.74 -21.20 -2.98
N PHE A 34 3.93 -20.93 -1.97
CA PHE A 34 4.29 -20.54 -0.60
C PHE A 34 3.06 -20.66 0.30
N GLU A 35 3.28 -20.60 1.59
CA GLU A 35 2.22 -20.66 2.60
C GLU A 35 2.28 -19.46 3.55
N ILE A 36 1.20 -19.22 4.29
CA ILE A 36 1.12 -18.18 5.31
C ILE A 36 0.58 -18.82 6.59
N ASN A 37 1.37 -18.77 7.65
CA ASN A 37 1.04 -19.38 8.93
C ASN A 37 0.20 -18.45 9.83
N PRO A 38 -0.52 -18.97 10.84
CA PRO A 38 -1.25 -18.16 11.80
C PRO A 38 -0.36 -17.09 12.45
N GLY A 39 -0.81 -15.83 12.46
CA GLY A 39 -0.09 -14.71 13.06
C GLY A 39 1.21 -14.31 12.36
N GLU A 40 1.58 -14.94 11.25
CA GLU A 40 2.77 -14.62 10.45
C GLU A 40 2.52 -13.42 9.54
N THR A 41 3.54 -12.59 9.33
CA THR A 41 3.59 -11.61 8.24
C THR A 41 4.53 -12.11 7.15
N VAL A 42 3.97 -12.48 6.00
CA VAL A 42 4.73 -12.79 4.80
C VAL A 42 4.75 -11.57 3.89
N CYS A 43 5.93 -10.99 3.68
CA CYS A 43 6.11 -9.90 2.73
C CYS A 43 6.39 -10.45 1.33
N VAL A 44 5.56 -10.08 0.36
CA VAL A 44 5.76 -10.41 -1.06
C VAL A 44 6.35 -9.20 -1.77
N VAL A 45 7.58 -9.33 -2.26
CA VAL A 45 8.36 -8.22 -2.83
C VAL A 45 8.79 -8.48 -4.27
N GLY A 46 9.16 -7.43 -4.99
CA GLY A 46 9.64 -7.47 -6.37
C GLY A 46 9.25 -6.22 -7.14
N GLU A 47 9.74 -6.09 -8.38
CA GLU A 47 9.42 -4.97 -9.26
C GLU A 47 7.93 -4.89 -9.64
N SER A 48 7.51 -3.72 -10.14
CA SER A 48 6.16 -3.57 -10.73
C SER A 48 5.98 -4.57 -11.87
N GLY A 49 4.81 -5.20 -11.92
CA GLY A 49 4.52 -6.26 -12.92
C GLY A 49 5.10 -7.64 -12.60
N SER A 50 5.75 -7.86 -11.45
CA SER A 50 6.26 -9.19 -11.07
C SER A 50 5.20 -10.21 -10.62
N GLY A 51 3.91 -9.83 -10.57
CA GLY A 51 2.80 -10.71 -10.22
C GLY A 51 2.31 -10.64 -8.76
N LYS A 52 2.86 -9.76 -7.93
CA LYS A 52 2.51 -9.62 -6.48
C LYS A 52 1.01 -9.38 -6.25
N SER A 53 0.49 -8.29 -6.81
CA SER A 53 -0.94 -7.95 -6.68
C SER A 53 -1.85 -8.98 -7.35
N VAL A 54 -1.38 -9.59 -8.44
CA VAL A 54 -2.10 -10.67 -9.10
C VAL A 54 -2.26 -11.88 -8.18
N SER A 55 -1.20 -12.27 -7.45
CA SER A 55 -1.27 -13.37 -6.47
C SER A 55 -2.24 -13.07 -5.32
N ALA A 56 -2.23 -11.84 -4.80
CA ALA A 56 -3.16 -11.38 -3.77
C ALA A 56 -4.63 -11.41 -4.25
N LEU A 57 -4.88 -10.82 -5.42
CA LEU A 57 -6.22 -10.81 -6.04
C LEU A 57 -6.72 -12.22 -6.38
N SER A 58 -5.80 -13.16 -6.65
CA SER A 58 -6.13 -14.56 -6.88
C SER A 58 -6.69 -15.23 -5.63
N MET A 59 -6.11 -14.99 -4.45
CA MET A 59 -6.63 -15.50 -3.17
C MET A 59 -8.04 -14.98 -2.88
N MET A 60 -8.36 -13.78 -3.36
CA MET A 60 -9.70 -13.20 -3.28
C MET A 60 -10.59 -13.59 -4.47
N ARG A 61 -10.10 -14.31 -5.49
CA ARG A 61 -10.75 -14.50 -6.80
C ARG A 61 -11.24 -13.21 -7.45
N LEU A 62 -10.55 -12.11 -7.18
CA LEU A 62 -10.85 -10.83 -7.81
C LEU A 62 -10.14 -10.67 -9.14
N VAL A 63 -9.11 -11.45 -9.41
CA VAL A 63 -8.38 -11.46 -10.70
C VAL A 63 -9.31 -11.75 -11.90
N GLU A 64 -10.35 -12.55 -11.69
CA GLU A 64 -11.35 -12.89 -12.71
C GLU A 64 -12.13 -11.66 -13.21
N PHE A 65 -12.40 -10.68 -12.32
CA PHE A 65 -13.07 -9.43 -12.71
C PHE A 65 -12.19 -8.49 -13.53
N GLY A 66 -10.87 -8.65 -13.47
CA GLY A 66 -9.88 -7.95 -14.29
C GLY A 66 -9.53 -8.69 -15.59
N GLY A 67 -10.29 -9.71 -15.97
CA GLY A 67 -10.04 -10.50 -17.19
C GLY A 67 -8.93 -11.55 -17.05
N GLY A 68 -8.47 -11.81 -15.82
CA GLY A 68 -7.53 -12.90 -15.54
C GLY A 68 -8.24 -14.23 -15.32
N ALA A 69 -7.52 -15.33 -15.53
CA ALA A 69 -7.96 -16.69 -15.28
C ALA A 69 -6.97 -17.41 -14.33
N LEU A 70 -7.52 -18.14 -13.36
CA LEU A 70 -6.76 -19.10 -12.56
C LEU A 70 -6.52 -20.35 -13.43
N ALA A 71 -5.40 -20.35 -14.17
CA ALA A 71 -5.12 -21.33 -15.20
C ALA A 71 -4.50 -22.64 -14.67
N GLY A 72 -4.08 -22.67 -13.40
CA GLY A 72 -3.52 -23.87 -12.78
C GLY A 72 -3.13 -23.68 -11.32
N GLY A 73 -2.77 -24.78 -10.67
CA GLY A 73 -2.41 -24.81 -9.27
C GLY A 73 -3.60 -24.87 -8.31
N GLN A 74 -3.31 -24.74 -7.03
CA GLN A 74 -4.31 -24.75 -5.96
C GLN A 74 -4.11 -23.54 -5.05
N LEU A 75 -5.22 -22.96 -4.60
CA LEU A 75 -5.27 -21.92 -3.59
C LEU A 75 -6.14 -22.41 -2.44
N ARG A 76 -5.54 -22.64 -1.29
CA ARG A 76 -6.24 -23.14 -0.13
C ARG A 76 -6.30 -22.06 0.94
N LEU A 77 -7.48 -21.91 1.52
CA LEU A 77 -7.73 -21.03 2.65
C LEU A 77 -8.33 -21.85 3.77
N ARG A 78 -8.01 -21.50 5.01
CA ARG A 78 -8.64 -22.05 6.20
C ARG A 78 -9.49 -20.98 6.87
N PRO A 79 -10.81 -20.92 6.56
CA PRO A 79 -11.75 -20.03 7.22
C PRO A 79 -11.86 -20.33 8.73
N GLU A 80 -12.43 -19.40 9.51
CA GLU A 80 -12.69 -19.61 10.93
C GLU A 80 -13.65 -20.78 11.16
N LYS A 81 -14.66 -20.90 10.30
CA LYS A 81 -15.66 -21.97 10.35
C LYS A 81 -15.61 -22.82 9.10
N GLY A 82 -15.58 -24.13 9.29
CA GLY A 82 -15.45 -25.09 8.21
C GLY A 82 -14.01 -25.60 8.05
N GLY A 83 -13.84 -26.60 7.21
CA GLY A 83 -12.53 -27.15 6.89
C GLY A 83 -11.73 -26.27 5.91
N GLN A 84 -10.73 -26.85 5.29
CA GLN A 84 -9.94 -26.22 4.25
C GLN A 84 -10.79 -25.93 3.00
N LEU A 85 -10.78 -24.71 2.52
CA LEU A 85 -11.48 -24.24 1.32
C LEU A 85 -10.50 -24.19 0.16
N ASP A 86 -10.81 -24.87 -0.94
CA ASP A 86 -10.14 -24.63 -2.22
C ASP A 86 -10.77 -23.41 -2.90
N VAL A 87 -10.02 -22.32 -2.97
CA VAL A 87 -10.47 -21.03 -3.53
C VAL A 87 -10.74 -21.12 -5.02
N VAL A 88 -9.95 -21.94 -5.75
CA VAL A 88 -10.07 -22.06 -7.22
C VAL A 88 -11.42 -22.66 -7.62
N SER A 89 -11.82 -23.73 -6.92
CA SER A 89 -13.07 -24.45 -7.20
C SER A 89 -14.29 -23.91 -6.42
N ALA A 90 -14.10 -22.95 -5.50
CA ALA A 90 -15.13 -22.44 -4.63
C ALA A 90 -16.31 -21.80 -5.39
N GLN A 91 -17.54 -22.07 -4.96
CA GLN A 91 -18.73 -21.42 -5.49
C GLN A 91 -18.70 -19.89 -5.26
N PRO A 92 -19.22 -19.04 -6.19
CA PRO A 92 -19.27 -17.59 -5.99
C PRO A 92 -19.97 -17.17 -4.70
N ALA A 93 -21.00 -17.93 -4.27
CA ALA A 93 -21.71 -17.68 -3.02
C ALA A 93 -20.83 -17.90 -1.77
N THR A 94 -19.94 -18.90 -1.81
CA THR A 94 -18.95 -19.17 -0.77
C THR A 94 -17.92 -18.05 -0.72
N MET A 95 -17.38 -17.64 -1.86
CA MET A 95 -16.41 -16.54 -1.91
C MET A 95 -16.98 -15.21 -1.41
N ARG A 96 -18.27 -14.93 -1.61
CA ARG A 96 -18.92 -13.75 -1.04
C ARG A 96 -18.98 -13.78 0.50
N LYS A 97 -19.07 -14.94 1.10
CA LYS A 97 -19.01 -15.08 2.57
C LYS A 97 -17.60 -14.92 3.12
N VAL A 98 -16.60 -15.38 2.37
CA VAL A 98 -15.18 -15.34 2.74
C VAL A 98 -14.58 -13.94 2.62
N ARG A 99 -14.90 -13.24 1.54
CA ARG A 99 -14.44 -11.87 1.30
C ARG A 99 -15.03 -10.94 2.36
N GLY A 100 -14.19 -10.22 3.09
CA GLY A 100 -14.54 -9.29 4.15
C GLY A 100 -14.78 -9.95 5.51
N ASN A 101 -15.00 -11.27 5.58
CA ASN A 101 -15.13 -12.01 6.83
C ASN A 101 -13.84 -12.74 7.21
N ASP A 102 -13.41 -13.71 6.40
CA ASP A 102 -12.21 -14.53 6.66
C ASP A 102 -10.95 -13.92 6.04
N ILE A 103 -11.11 -13.21 4.91
CA ILE A 103 -10.04 -12.44 4.26
C ILE A 103 -10.43 -10.97 4.20
N GLY A 104 -9.64 -10.11 4.87
CA GLY A 104 -9.68 -8.65 4.68
C GLY A 104 -8.67 -8.23 3.62
N MET A 105 -8.95 -7.17 2.87
CA MET A 105 -7.99 -6.63 1.90
C MET A 105 -7.90 -5.12 1.96
N ILE A 106 -6.67 -4.62 2.02
CA ILE A 106 -6.32 -3.22 1.81
C ILE A 106 -5.77 -3.11 0.39
N PHE A 107 -6.47 -2.37 -0.47
CA PHE A 107 -6.10 -2.17 -1.87
C PHE A 107 -5.03 -1.08 -2.01
N GLN A 108 -4.28 -1.14 -3.10
CA GLN A 108 -3.18 -0.22 -3.42
C GLN A 108 -3.60 1.25 -3.45
N GLU A 109 -4.83 1.56 -3.90
CA GLU A 109 -5.34 2.92 -3.98
C GLU A 109 -6.52 3.13 -3.03
N PRO A 110 -6.34 3.79 -1.87
CA PRO A 110 -7.43 4.03 -0.93
C PRO A 110 -8.51 4.94 -1.50
N MET A 111 -8.17 5.74 -2.53
CA MET A 111 -9.11 6.63 -3.20
C MET A 111 -10.19 5.90 -4.00
N THR A 112 -9.84 4.75 -4.56
CA THR A 112 -10.75 3.91 -5.37
C THR A 112 -11.45 2.84 -4.52
N ALA A 113 -10.92 2.54 -3.33
CA ALA A 113 -11.50 1.55 -2.43
C ALA A 113 -12.77 2.03 -1.73
N LEU A 114 -12.95 3.35 -1.54
CA LEU A 114 -14.12 3.94 -0.92
C LEU A 114 -15.10 4.46 -1.98
N ASN A 115 -16.37 4.10 -1.85
CA ASN A 115 -17.42 4.62 -2.73
C ASN A 115 -17.68 6.11 -2.40
N PRO A 116 -17.44 7.05 -3.34
CA PRO A 116 -17.51 8.49 -3.06
C PRO A 116 -18.91 9.03 -2.78
N VAL A 117 -19.95 8.29 -3.15
CA VAL A 117 -21.37 8.71 -2.97
C VAL A 117 -22.03 8.16 -1.71
N PHE A 118 -21.28 7.38 -0.90
CA PHE A 118 -21.75 6.87 0.38
C PHE A 118 -20.93 7.44 1.53
N THR A 119 -21.59 7.69 2.68
CA THR A 119 -20.90 8.08 3.91
C THR A 119 -20.02 6.95 4.44
N ILE A 120 -19.03 7.31 5.25
CA ILE A 120 -18.14 6.33 5.89
C ILE A 120 -18.96 5.35 6.76
N GLU A 121 -19.95 5.85 7.51
CA GLU A 121 -20.84 5.01 8.33
C GLU A 121 -21.53 3.95 7.48
N ARG A 122 -22.14 4.33 6.35
CA ARG A 122 -22.86 3.39 5.49
C ARG A 122 -21.94 2.26 5.01
N GLN A 123 -20.73 2.58 4.61
CA GLN A 123 -19.78 1.60 4.08
C GLN A 123 -19.26 0.64 5.16
N LEU A 124 -18.94 1.12 6.35
CA LEU A 124 -18.54 0.28 7.48
C LEU A 124 -19.70 -0.61 7.97
N VAL A 125 -20.88 -0.03 8.16
CA VAL A 125 -22.05 -0.74 8.68
C VAL A 125 -22.53 -1.82 7.73
N GLU A 126 -22.43 -1.63 6.40
CA GLU A 126 -22.83 -2.62 5.40
C GLU A 126 -22.09 -3.95 5.60
N GLY A 127 -20.76 -3.93 5.71
CA GLY A 127 -19.95 -5.13 5.94
C GLY A 127 -20.28 -5.81 7.27
N LEU A 128 -20.42 -5.04 8.34
CA LEU A 128 -20.76 -5.56 9.68
C LEU A 128 -22.14 -6.23 9.73
N LYS A 129 -23.12 -5.67 9.03
CA LYS A 129 -24.46 -6.28 8.93
C LYS A 129 -24.45 -7.54 8.08
N LEU A 130 -23.70 -7.52 6.97
CA LEU A 130 -23.65 -8.66 6.05
C LEU A 130 -22.97 -9.88 6.69
N HIS A 131 -21.84 -9.68 7.32
CA HIS A 131 -20.99 -10.78 7.79
C HIS A 131 -21.24 -11.17 9.25
N LEU A 132 -21.47 -10.19 10.13
CA LEU A 132 -21.69 -10.43 11.56
C LEU A 132 -23.17 -10.44 11.93
N GLN A 133 -24.07 -10.21 10.96
CA GLN A 133 -25.51 -10.19 11.17
C GLN A 133 -25.98 -9.22 12.27
N LEU A 134 -25.21 -8.13 12.49
CA LEU A 134 -25.53 -7.14 13.50
C LEU A 134 -26.74 -6.30 13.11
N GLY A 135 -27.58 -5.97 14.08
CA GLY A 135 -28.65 -4.96 13.92
C GLY A 135 -28.03 -3.56 13.70
N GLN A 136 -28.83 -2.61 13.16
CA GLN A 136 -28.36 -1.28 12.79
C GLN A 136 -27.63 -0.55 13.94
N GLY A 137 -28.17 -0.57 15.16
CA GLY A 137 -27.55 0.09 16.31
C GLY A 137 -26.21 -0.53 16.70
N ALA A 138 -26.17 -1.86 16.83
CA ALA A 138 -24.92 -2.58 17.16
C ALA A 138 -23.85 -2.42 16.08
N ALA A 139 -24.21 -2.46 14.80
CA ALA A 139 -23.30 -2.23 13.70
C ALA A 139 -22.72 -0.80 13.72
N ARG A 140 -23.55 0.22 14.04
CA ARG A 140 -23.08 1.60 14.18
C ARG A 140 -22.14 1.77 15.38
N THR A 141 -22.45 1.17 16.53
CA THR A 141 -21.54 1.18 17.70
C THR A 141 -20.19 0.54 17.33
N ARG A 142 -20.23 -0.62 16.66
CA ARG A 142 -19.01 -1.29 16.21
C ARG A 142 -18.23 -0.47 15.20
N ALA A 143 -18.88 0.21 14.27
CA ALA A 143 -18.23 1.13 13.32
C ALA A 143 -17.53 2.29 14.04
N LEU A 144 -18.13 2.82 15.11
CA LEU A 144 -17.51 3.86 15.95
C LEU A 144 -16.24 3.34 16.63
N GLU A 145 -16.31 2.18 17.28
CA GLU A 145 -15.14 1.52 17.88
C GLU A 145 -14.00 1.29 16.88
N LEU A 146 -14.33 0.86 15.65
CA LEU A 146 -13.33 0.68 14.58
C LEU A 146 -12.65 2.00 14.21
N MET A 147 -13.41 3.09 14.09
CA MET A 147 -12.85 4.41 13.82
C MET A 147 -11.92 4.90 14.94
N GLU A 148 -12.25 4.59 16.20
CA GLU A 148 -11.39 4.88 17.36
C GLU A 148 -10.12 4.01 17.34
N GLN A 149 -10.23 2.72 17.04
CA GLN A 149 -9.12 1.78 16.94
C GLN A 149 -8.08 2.25 15.89
N VAL A 150 -8.54 2.79 14.76
CA VAL A 150 -7.66 3.36 13.74
C VAL A 150 -7.28 4.82 14.00
N ARG A 151 -7.59 5.35 15.19
CA ARG A 151 -7.25 6.71 15.65
C ARG A 151 -7.73 7.82 14.72
N ILE A 152 -8.97 7.72 14.23
CA ILE A 152 -9.62 8.82 13.52
C ILE A 152 -10.09 9.87 14.55
N PRO A 153 -9.70 11.14 14.43
CA PRO A 153 -10.17 12.20 15.31
C PRO A 153 -11.66 12.49 15.06
N GLU A 154 -12.42 12.81 16.11
CA GLU A 154 -13.87 13.10 16.04
C GLU A 154 -14.67 12.00 15.31
N PRO A 155 -14.56 10.71 15.71
CA PRO A 155 -15.05 9.59 14.90
C PRO A 155 -16.54 9.67 14.61
N GLU A 156 -17.38 10.13 15.53
CA GLU A 156 -18.81 10.30 15.32
C GLU A 156 -19.14 11.30 14.19
N ARG A 157 -18.38 12.38 14.11
CA ARG A 157 -18.53 13.37 13.04
C ARG A 157 -18.06 12.80 11.71
N ARG A 158 -16.89 12.10 11.72
CA ARG A 158 -16.29 11.54 10.51
C ARG A 158 -17.12 10.41 9.90
N LEU A 159 -17.80 9.61 10.70
CA LEU A 159 -18.74 8.60 10.20
C LEU A 159 -19.82 9.18 9.28
N LYS A 160 -20.28 10.40 9.52
CA LYS A 160 -21.32 11.07 8.71
C LYS A 160 -20.77 11.72 7.44
N GLN A 161 -19.47 11.82 7.29
CA GLN A 161 -18.81 12.43 6.15
C GLN A 161 -18.67 11.46 4.98
N TYR A 162 -18.44 12.07 3.80
CA TYR A 162 -18.09 11.34 2.58
C TYR A 162 -16.58 11.22 2.43
N PRO A 163 -16.07 10.24 1.64
CA PRO A 163 -14.62 10.05 1.46
C PRO A 163 -13.85 11.30 1.06
N HIS A 164 -14.42 12.13 0.18
CA HIS A 164 -13.76 13.35 -0.33
C HIS A 164 -13.57 14.46 0.74
N GLU A 165 -14.29 14.38 1.86
CA GLU A 165 -14.15 15.31 2.99
C GLU A 165 -13.03 14.90 3.97
N LEU A 166 -12.42 13.71 3.78
CA LEU A 166 -11.34 13.19 4.60
C LEU A 166 -9.97 13.42 3.93
N SER A 167 -8.91 13.60 4.74
CA SER A 167 -7.54 13.60 4.24
C SER A 167 -7.13 12.22 3.71
N GLY A 168 -6.04 12.14 2.90
CA GLY A 168 -5.53 10.88 2.38
C GLY A 168 -5.22 9.85 3.47
N GLY A 169 -4.50 10.25 4.52
CA GLY A 169 -4.20 9.39 5.66
C GLY A 169 -5.44 8.95 6.44
N MET A 170 -6.48 9.81 6.57
CA MET A 170 -7.74 9.41 7.20
C MET A 170 -8.49 8.39 6.35
N ARG A 171 -8.54 8.57 5.01
CA ARG A 171 -9.14 7.58 4.10
C ARG A 171 -8.45 6.23 4.21
N GLN A 172 -7.11 6.22 4.26
CA GLN A 172 -6.33 4.98 4.43
C GLN A 172 -6.69 4.28 5.74
N ARG A 173 -6.79 5.01 6.85
CA ARG A 173 -7.21 4.46 8.15
C ARG A 173 -8.62 3.90 8.10
N VAL A 174 -9.56 4.52 7.39
CA VAL A 174 -10.91 4.01 7.17
C VAL A 174 -10.88 2.70 6.37
N VAL A 175 -10.09 2.62 5.29
CA VAL A 175 -9.93 1.38 4.50
C VAL A 175 -9.36 0.25 5.37
N ILE A 176 -8.38 0.55 6.24
CA ILE A 176 -7.85 -0.42 7.21
C ILE A 176 -8.95 -0.87 8.18
N ALA A 177 -9.74 0.07 8.72
CA ALA A 177 -10.87 -0.25 9.60
C ALA A 177 -11.89 -1.18 8.91
N MET A 178 -12.20 -0.94 7.63
CA MET A 178 -13.09 -1.78 6.84
C MET A 178 -12.50 -3.18 6.64
N ALA A 179 -11.22 -3.28 6.28
CA ALA A 179 -10.54 -4.55 6.05
C ALA A 179 -10.51 -5.44 7.31
N LEU A 180 -10.46 -4.82 8.49
CA LEU A 180 -10.37 -5.50 9.79
C LEU A 180 -11.70 -5.58 10.55
N ALA A 181 -12.79 -5.05 9.98
CA ALA A 181 -14.09 -4.91 10.65
C ALA A 181 -14.63 -6.23 11.20
N CYS A 182 -14.46 -7.31 10.46
CA CYS A 182 -14.93 -8.65 10.80
C CYS A 182 -13.87 -9.53 11.46
N ARG A 183 -12.70 -8.98 11.83
CA ARG A 183 -11.56 -9.71 12.41
C ARG A 183 -11.11 -10.88 11.52
N PRO A 184 -10.69 -10.63 10.29
CA PRO A 184 -10.32 -11.68 9.35
C PRO A 184 -9.13 -12.49 9.85
N ARG A 185 -9.06 -13.77 9.49
CA ARG A 185 -7.90 -14.64 9.76
C ARG A 185 -6.69 -14.29 8.87
N LEU A 186 -6.96 -13.81 7.66
CA LEU A 186 -5.95 -13.33 6.70
C LEU A 186 -6.22 -11.88 6.33
N LEU A 187 -5.25 -11.02 6.55
CA LEU A 187 -5.22 -9.66 6.02
C LEU A 187 -4.28 -9.60 4.82
N ILE A 188 -4.78 -9.21 3.67
CA ILE A 188 -3.97 -8.90 2.48
C ILE A 188 -3.79 -7.38 2.42
N ALA A 189 -2.55 -6.90 2.45
CA ALA A 189 -2.22 -5.49 2.34
C ALA A 189 -1.39 -5.26 1.06
N ASP A 190 -2.05 -4.79 0.01
CA ASP A 190 -1.42 -4.54 -1.29
C ASP A 190 -0.95 -3.09 -1.37
N GLU A 191 0.34 -2.87 -1.17
CA GLU A 191 1.01 -1.57 -1.13
C GLU A 191 0.26 -0.51 -0.26
N PRO A 192 -0.05 -0.82 1.00
CA PRO A 192 -0.97 -0.01 1.81
C PRO A 192 -0.44 1.39 2.16
N THR A 193 0.82 1.68 1.87
CA THR A 193 1.48 2.95 2.19
C THR A 193 1.94 3.73 0.96
N THR A 194 1.66 3.24 -0.24
CA THR A 194 1.99 3.94 -1.49
C THR A 194 1.33 5.33 -1.54
N ALA A 195 2.09 6.33 -1.96
CA ALA A 195 1.69 7.75 -2.02
C ALA A 195 1.40 8.44 -0.67
N LEU A 196 1.81 7.84 0.45
CA LEU A 196 1.82 8.48 1.76
C LEU A 196 3.20 9.10 2.05
N ASP A 197 3.20 10.15 2.87
CA ASP A 197 4.47 10.66 3.42
C ASP A 197 5.03 9.71 4.50
N VAL A 198 6.34 9.84 4.76
CA VAL A 198 7.07 8.93 5.65
C VAL A 198 6.49 8.86 7.06
N THR A 199 5.97 9.97 7.57
CA THR A 199 5.37 10.04 8.91
C THR A 199 4.07 9.25 8.97
N ILE A 200 3.17 9.48 8.02
CA ILE A 200 1.90 8.75 7.91
C ILE A 200 2.15 7.26 7.59
N GLN A 201 3.14 6.94 6.74
CA GLN A 201 3.56 5.57 6.48
C GLN A 201 3.93 4.84 7.77
N ALA A 202 4.81 5.42 8.61
CA ALA A 202 5.21 4.82 9.89
C ALA A 202 4.03 4.59 10.84
N GLU A 203 3.09 5.54 10.89
CA GLU A 203 1.87 5.41 11.69
C GLU A 203 0.95 4.27 11.18
N ILE A 204 0.78 4.12 9.87
CA ILE A 204 -0.01 3.05 9.25
C ILE A 204 0.62 1.68 9.49
N LEU A 205 1.94 1.55 9.34
CA LEU A 205 2.63 0.28 9.62
C LEU A 205 2.52 -0.12 11.09
N SER A 206 2.71 0.84 12.01
CA SER A 206 2.49 0.63 13.44
C SER A 206 1.05 0.22 13.76
N LEU A 207 0.07 0.83 13.09
CA LEU A 207 -1.34 0.49 13.23
C LEU A 207 -1.62 -0.95 12.78
N ILE A 208 -1.13 -1.36 11.60
CA ILE A 208 -1.31 -2.72 11.07
C ILE A 208 -0.68 -3.74 12.01
N ASN A 209 0.56 -3.51 12.50
CA ASN A 209 1.22 -4.39 13.44
C ASN A 209 0.47 -4.55 14.76
N ARG A 210 -0.02 -3.45 15.33
CA ARG A 210 -0.83 -3.49 16.56
C ARG A 210 -2.11 -4.30 16.34
N LEU A 211 -2.85 -4.03 15.27
CA LEU A 211 -4.10 -4.73 14.97
C LEU A 211 -3.87 -6.22 14.65
N LYS A 212 -2.74 -6.57 14.00
CA LYS A 212 -2.28 -7.97 13.83
C LYS A 212 -2.14 -8.65 15.19
N GLN A 213 -1.44 -8.02 16.14
CA GLN A 213 -1.23 -8.57 17.48
C GLN A 213 -2.54 -8.73 18.27
N GLU A 214 -3.46 -7.76 18.18
CA GLU A 214 -4.74 -7.79 18.86
C GLU A 214 -5.70 -8.86 18.29
N THR A 215 -5.63 -9.13 16.99
CA THR A 215 -6.56 -10.06 16.31
C THR A 215 -5.98 -11.45 16.09
N GLY A 216 -4.66 -11.61 16.11
CA GLY A 216 -3.97 -12.84 15.74
C GLY A 216 -4.01 -13.14 14.23
N ALA A 217 -4.40 -12.18 13.40
CA ALA A 217 -4.49 -12.35 11.96
C ALA A 217 -3.12 -12.64 11.32
N ALA A 218 -3.10 -13.52 10.34
CA ALA A 218 -1.97 -13.64 9.41
C ALA A 218 -1.98 -12.49 8.41
N VAL A 219 -0.82 -12.05 7.94
CA VAL A 219 -0.72 -10.91 7.01
C VAL A 219 0.08 -11.28 5.77
N MET A 220 -0.52 -11.10 4.59
CA MET A 220 0.19 -11.04 3.32
C MET A 220 0.42 -9.58 2.98
N PHE A 221 1.66 -9.12 3.09
CA PHE A 221 2.01 -7.73 2.89
C PHE A 221 2.78 -7.55 1.58
N ILE A 222 2.23 -6.82 0.63
CA ILE A 222 2.87 -6.55 -0.65
C ILE A 222 3.50 -5.16 -0.62
N THR A 223 4.77 -5.06 -0.98
CA THR A 223 5.48 -3.80 -1.11
C THR A 223 6.68 -3.95 -2.03
N HIS A 224 7.14 -2.83 -2.56
CA HIS A 224 8.44 -2.70 -3.25
C HIS A 224 9.48 -1.98 -2.37
N ASP A 225 9.11 -1.53 -1.18
CA ASP A 225 9.98 -0.82 -0.24
C ASP A 225 10.63 -1.81 0.75
N MET A 226 11.93 -2.07 0.58
CA MET A 226 12.69 -2.98 1.43
C MET A 226 12.83 -2.47 2.88
N ALA A 227 12.72 -1.15 3.12
CA ALA A 227 12.73 -0.64 4.50
C ALA A 227 11.44 -1.02 5.24
N VAL A 228 10.31 -1.04 4.53
CA VAL A 228 9.03 -1.55 5.06
C VAL A 228 9.11 -3.06 5.31
N VAL A 229 9.73 -3.82 4.41
CA VAL A 229 9.96 -5.27 4.60
C VAL A 229 10.74 -5.55 5.87
N ALA A 230 11.85 -4.84 6.08
CA ALA A 230 12.68 -5.01 7.29
C ALA A 230 11.91 -4.72 8.60
N GLN A 231 10.89 -3.87 8.54
CA GLN A 231 10.08 -3.49 9.71
C GLN A 231 8.89 -4.44 9.96
N MET A 232 8.35 -5.05 8.91
CA MET A 232 7.07 -5.75 8.96
C MET A 232 7.17 -7.26 8.83
N ALA A 233 8.16 -7.77 8.08
CA ALA A 233 8.21 -9.17 7.67
C ALA A 233 8.72 -10.10 8.77
N ASP A 234 8.05 -11.23 8.94
CA ASP A 234 8.62 -12.41 9.57
C ASP A 234 9.37 -13.23 8.50
N ARG A 235 8.77 -13.37 7.30
CA ARG A 235 9.30 -14.06 6.14
C ARG A 235 9.05 -13.28 4.86
N VAL A 236 9.95 -13.42 3.89
CA VAL A 236 9.91 -12.71 2.61
C VAL A 236 9.82 -13.69 1.46
N VAL A 237 8.94 -13.39 0.51
CA VAL A 237 8.81 -14.09 -0.78
C VAL A 237 9.19 -13.08 -1.86
N VAL A 238 10.26 -13.36 -2.60
CA VAL A 238 10.74 -12.49 -3.68
C VAL A 238 10.20 -12.99 -5.01
N MET A 239 9.49 -12.11 -5.71
CA MET A 239 8.89 -12.39 -7.02
C MET A 239 9.60 -11.65 -8.13
N TYR A 240 9.88 -12.34 -9.23
CA TYR A 240 10.44 -11.78 -10.45
C TYR A 240 9.79 -12.40 -11.67
N ARG A 241 9.23 -11.57 -12.57
CA ARG A 241 8.58 -11.99 -13.82
C ARG A 241 7.54 -13.13 -13.63
N GLY A 242 6.67 -12.97 -12.64
CA GLY A 242 5.59 -13.91 -12.36
C GLY A 242 5.99 -15.16 -11.56
N ARG A 243 7.25 -15.33 -11.18
CA ARG A 243 7.78 -16.49 -10.45
C ARG A 243 8.35 -16.11 -9.10
N LYS A 244 8.27 -17.01 -8.14
CA LYS A 244 9.07 -16.93 -6.90
C LYS A 244 10.51 -17.28 -7.22
N VAL A 245 11.44 -16.41 -6.85
CA VAL A 245 12.87 -16.61 -7.09
C VAL A 245 13.64 -16.86 -5.81
N GLU A 246 13.14 -16.37 -4.67
CA GLU A 246 13.74 -16.60 -3.37
C GLU A 246 12.67 -16.52 -2.27
N GLU A 247 12.86 -17.24 -1.17
CA GLU A 247 12.02 -17.22 0.02
C GLU A 247 12.85 -17.53 1.25
N GLY A 248 12.62 -16.84 2.35
CA GLY A 248 13.29 -17.08 3.61
C GLY A 248 12.90 -16.11 4.71
N PRO A 249 13.36 -16.33 5.95
CA PRO A 249 13.25 -15.36 7.04
C PRO A 249 13.84 -14.02 6.63
N VAL A 250 13.29 -12.92 7.18
CA VAL A 250 13.71 -11.56 6.82
C VAL A 250 15.21 -11.36 6.97
N ASP A 251 15.82 -11.82 8.05
CA ASP A 251 17.25 -11.69 8.30
C ASP A 251 18.09 -12.40 7.23
N GLN A 252 17.69 -13.60 6.81
CA GLN A 252 18.38 -14.36 5.76
C GLN A 252 18.32 -13.62 4.42
N ILE A 253 17.17 -13.09 4.06
CA ILE A 253 17.01 -12.33 2.78
C ILE A 253 17.89 -11.08 2.77
N PHE A 254 18.02 -10.38 3.91
CA PHE A 254 18.83 -9.16 3.98
C PHE A 254 20.34 -9.40 4.11
N GLN A 255 20.76 -10.50 4.77
CA GLN A 255 22.16 -10.74 5.09
C GLN A 255 22.81 -11.80 4.21
N GLU A 256 22.07 -12.84 3.80
CA GLU A 256 22.57 -14.04 3.15
C GLU A 256 21.84 -14.38 1.84
N THR A 257 21.25 -13.37 1.18
CA THR A 257 20.51 -13.60 -0.09
C THR A 257 21.35 -14.32 -1.12
N GLN A 258 20.77 -15.32 -1.78
CA GLN A 258 21.44 -16.17 -2.76
C GLN A 258 21.14 -15.74 -4.21
N HIS A 259 19.88 -15.35 -4.49
CA HIS A 259 19.45 -15.09 -5.84
C HIS A 259 19.97 -13.72 -6.36
N GLN A 260 20.49 -13.70 -7.57
CA GLN A 260 21.09 -12.48 -8.16
C GLN A 260 20.10 -11.30 -8.24
N TYR A 261 18.83 -11.57 -8.52
CA TYR A 261 17.81 -10.54 -8.55
C TYR A 261 17.60 -9.92 -7.17
N THR A 262 17.54 -10.73 -6.11
CA THR A 262 17.39 -10.23 -4.74
C THR A 262 18.58 -9.37 -4.32
N LYS A 263 19.80 -9.80 -4.69
CA LYS A 263 21.03 -9.01 -4.48
C LYS A 263 20.94 -7.64 -5.16
N ALA A 264 20.49 -7.61 -6.41
CA ALA A 264 20.34 -6.36 -7.15
C ALA A 264 19.23 -5.48 -6.56
N LEU A 265 18.11 -6.09 -6.14
CA LEU A 265 17.01 -5.37 -5.48
C LEU A 265 17.48 -4.69 -4.18
N LEU A 266 18.23 -5.41 -3.34
CA LEU A 266 18.80 -4.86 -2.11
C LEU A 266 19.90 -3.80 -2.37
N ALA A 267 20.71 -3.99 -3.40
CA ALA A 267 21.75 -3.03 -3.79
C ALA A 267 21.17 -1.73 -4.37
N ALA A 268 19.96 -1.78 -4.92
CA ALA A 268 19.27 -0.59 -5.44
C ALA A 268 18.63 0.28 -4.33
N VAL A 269 18.61 -0.19 -3.08
CA VAL A 269 18.09 0.59 -1.93
C VAL A 269 19.17 1.58 -1.47
N PRO A 270 18.95 2.90 -1.58
CA PRO A 270 19.90 3.89 -1.11
C PRO A 270 20.08 3.79 0.41
N ARG A 271 21.31 3.74 0.88
CA ARG A 271 21.61 3.76 2.32
C ARG A 271 22.08 5.13 2.76
N LEU A 272 21.73 5.51 3.97
CA LEU A 272 22.19 6.77 4.54
C LEU A 272 23.72 6.76 4.64
N GLY A 273 24.37 7.68 3.91
CA GLY A 273 25.82 7.80 3.87
C GLY A 273 26.49 7.21 2.63
N ASP A 274 25.80 6.50 1.74
CA ASP A 274 26.38 5.95 0.49
C ASP A 274 27.00 7.05 -0.40
N MET A 275 26.46 8.28 -0.30
CA MET A 275 26.93 9.43 -1.06
C MET A 275 28.00 10.27 -0.34
N ARG A 276 28.52 9.82 0.84
CA ARG A 276 29.58 10.55 1.54
C ARG A 276 30.84 10.58 0.69
N GLY A 277 31.38 11.80 0.50
CA GLY A 277 32.61 12.02 -0.30
C GLY A 277 32.37 12.06 -1.81
N THR A 278 31.14 11.91 -2.29
CA THR A 278 30.79 12.09 -3.70
C THR A 278 30.23 13.50 -3.93
N SER A 279 30.70 14.18 -4.98
CA SER A 279 30.22 15.52 -5.34
C SER A 279 28.98 15.49 -6.24
N TYR A 280 28.65 14.33 -6.80
CA TYR A 280 27.57 14.15 -7.77
C TYR A 280 26.76 12.88 -7.47
N PRO A 281 25.46 12.86 -7.84
CA PRO A 281 24.64 11.65 -7.75
C PRO A 281 25.27 10.50 -8.51
N GLN A 282 25.28 9.31 -7.90
CA GLN A 282 25.73 8.07 -8.54
C GLN A 282 24.53 7.32 -9.10
N PRO A 283 24.65 6.69 -10.28
CA PRO A 283 23.58 5.85 -10.80
C PRO A 283 23.36 4.64 -9.88
N LEU A 284 22.10 4.28 -9.68
CA LEU A 284 21.77 3.06 -8.96
C LEU A 284 22.17 1.83 -9.80
N PRO A 285 22.66 0.74 -9.18
CA PRO A 285 22.99 -0.48 -9.90
C PRO A 285 21.73 -1.08 -10.52
N LEU A 286 21.74 -1.26 -11.85
CA LEU A 286 20.66 -1.90 -12.59
C LEU A 286 21.00 -3.37 -12.86
N LEU A 287 20.02 -4.26 -12.75
CA LEU A 287 20.19 -5.67 -13.05
C LEU A 287 20.63 -5.87 -14.51
N GLY A 288 21.80 -6.46 -14.73
CA GLY A 288 22.33 -6.75 -16.08
C GLY A 288 22.88 -5.55 -16.87
N ALA A 289 22.85 -4.35 -16.31
CA ALA A 289 23.48 -3.19 -16.91
C ALA A 289 24.90 -3.00 -16.36
N LYS A 290 25.86 -2.67 -17.24
CA LYS A 290 27.16 -2.14 -16.80
C LYS A 290 26.92 -0.77 -16.20
N ALA A 291 27.57 -0.47 -15.07
CA ALA A 291 27.57 0.87 -14.50
C ALA A 291 27.99 1.87 -15.61
N GLN A 292 27.06 2.73 -16.00
CA GLN A 292 27.41 3.86 -16.87
C GLN A 292 28.12 4.90 -16.01
N GLU A 293 29.35 5.20 -16.32
CA GLU A 293 30.00 6.41 -15.82
C GLU A 293 29.20 7.60 -16.36
N ILE A 294 28.46 8.26 -15.50
CA ILE A 294 27.81 9.53 -15.86
C ILE A 294 28.91 10.60 -15.77
N GLU A 295 29.32 11.13 -16.90
CA GLU A 295 30.13 12.33 -16.89
C GLU A 295 29.36 13.45 -16.19
N PRO A 296 29.95 14.07 -15.16
CA PRO A 296 29.23 15.11 -14.41
C PRO A 296 28.93 16.26 -15.38
N ILE A 297 27.66 16.59 -15.56
CA ILE A 297 27.28 17.82 -16.25
C ILE A 297 27.88 18.96 -15.42
N ILE A 298 28.92 19.59 -15.92
CA ILE A 298 29.56 20.74 -15.29
C ILE A 298 28.52 21.87 -15.32
N GLY A 299 27.81 22.01 -14.21
CA GLY A 299 26.83 23.07 -14.03
C GLY A 299 27.52 24.41 -14.04
N SER A 300 26.95 25.39 -14.70
CA SER A 300 27.38 26.78 -14.59
C SER A 300 26.97 27.31 -13.19
N ASP A 301 27.84 28.11 -12.56
CA ASP A 301 27.49 28.82 -11.31
C ASP A 301 26.46 29.94 -11.55
N ALA A 302 26.08 30.19 -12.79
CA ALA A 302 25.05 31.14 -13.13
C ALA A 302 23.67 30.65 -12.67
N PRO A 303 22.91 31.46 -11.95
CA PRO A 303 21.57 31.10 -11.51
C PRO A 303 20.62 31.01 -12.73
N LEU A 304 19.97 29.85 -12.91
CA LEU A 304 18.89 29.68 -13.87
C LEU A 304 17.59 30.31 -13.35
N LEU A 305 17.33 30.13 -12.05
CA LEU A 305 16.14 30.64 -11.38
C LEU A 305 16.52 31.13 -9.99
N LYS A 306 16.07 32.32 -9.63
CA LYS A 306 16.23 32.87 -8.28
C LYS A 306 14.86 33.22 -7.73
N VAL A 307 14.46 32.54 -6.67
CA VAL A 307 13.22 32.78 -5.92
C VAL A 307 13.57 33.53 -4.64
N LYS A 308 12.82 34.60 -4.38
CA LYS A 308 13.00 35.43 -3.19
C LYS A 308 11.67 35.67 -2.53
N ASN A 309 11.57 35.34 -1.24
CA ASN A 309 10.43 35.63 -0.38
C ASN A 309 9.09 35.24 -1.03
N LEU A 310 9.04 34.05 -1.64
CA LEU A 310 7.82 33.56 -2.30
C LEU A 310 6.73 33.34 -1.26
N VAL A 311 5.58 33.98 -1.50
CA VAL A 311 4.37 33.85 -0.67
C VAL A 311 3.22 33.45 -1.59
N THR A 312 2.48 32.38 -1.21
CA THR A 312 1.28 31.94 -1.90
C THR A 312 0.18 31.65 -0.88
N ARG A 313 -0.93 32.36 -0.98
CA ARG A 313 -2.07 32.25 -0.07
C ARG A 313 -3.34 32.01 -0.85
N PHE A 314 -4.22 31.16 -0.33
CA PHE A 314 -5.53 30.90 -0.92
C PHE A 314 -6.62 31.45 -0.04
N ASP A 315 -7.51 32.27 -0.63
CA ASP A 315 -8.67 32.78 0.07
C ASP A 315 -9.75 31.71 0.16
N VAL A 316 -10.25 31.47 1.37
CA VAL A 316 -11.38 30.58 1.63
C VAL A 316 -12.64 31.41 1.64
N ALA A 317 -13.48 31.29 0.59
CA ALA A 317 -14.75 31.94 0.51
C ALA A 317 -15.79 31.21 1.36
N GLY A 318 -16.60 31.94 2.14
CA GLY A 318 -17.68 31.40 2.96
C GLY A 318 -18.93 32.28 2.94
N GLY A 319 -20.07 31.71 3.38
CA GLY A 319 -21.35 32.37 3.45
C GLY A 319 -22.03 32.63 2.08
N PHE A 320 -23.27 33.11 2.13
CA PHE A 320 -24.12 33.35 0.94
C PHE A 320 -23.50 34.34 -0.05
N PHE A 321 -22.70 35.29 0.43
CA PHE A 321 -22.06 36.34 -0.37
C PHE A 321 -20.62 36.03 -0.79
N ARG A 322 -20.12 34.80 -0.66
CA ARG A 322 -18.76 34.38 -1.01
C ARG A 322 -17.64 35.33 -0.52
N ARG A 323 -17.79 35.87 0.68
CA ARG A 323 -16.74 36.70 1.28
C ARG A 323 -15.61 35.81 1.82
N THR A 324 -14.37 36.30 1.72
CA THR A 324 -13.22 35.63 2.30
C THR A 324 -13.39 35.51 3.82
N VAL A 325 -13.55 34.30 4.33
CA VAL A 325 -13.72 34.01 5.76
C VAL A 325 -12.44 33.53 6.42
N ALA A 326 -11.49 33.04 5.63
CA ALA A 326 -10.18 32.59 6.09
C ALA A 326 -9.16 32.63 4.93
N ARG A 327 -7.87 32.53 5.26
CA ARG A 327 -6.80 32.37 4.29
C ARG A 327 -5.95 31.16 4.65
N VAL A 328 -5.68 30.32 3.67
CA VAL A 328 -4.71 29.23 3.79
C VAL A 328 -3.35 29.76 3.35
N HIS A 329 -2.40 29.78 4.27
CA HIS A 329 -1.02 30.15 4.03
C HIS A 329 -0.26 28.91 3.53
N ALA A 330 -0.26 28.69 2.21
CA ALA A 330 0.29 27.49 1.61
C ALA A 330 1.80 27.57 1.41
N VAL A 331 2.34 28.76 1.15
CA VAL A 331 3.78 29.06 1.04
C VAL A 331 4.04 30.39 1.71
N GLU A 332 4.99 30.44 2.63
CA GLU A 332 5.40 31.67 3.32
C GLU A 332 6.91 31.81 3.29
N ASP A 333 7.37 32.92 2.72
CA ASP A 333 8.76 33.38 2.72
C ASP A 333 9.81 32.35 2.24
N VAL A 334 9.51 31.64 1.15
CA VAL A 334 10.43 30.63 0.59
C VAL A 334 11.40 31.29 -0.39
N SER A 335 12.70 31.10 -0.14
CA SER A 335 13.79 31.63 -0.98
C SER A 335 14.78 30.53 -1.32
N PHE A 336 15.17 30.44 -2.59
CA PHE A 336 16.21 29.52 -3.06
C PHE A 336 16.74 29.95 -4.44
N THR A 337 17.84 29.33 -4.84
CA THR A 337 18.43 29.53 -6.17
C THR A 337 18.65 28.18 -6.83
N LEU A 338 18.19 28.02 -8.08
CA LEU A 338 18.47 26.87 -8.93
C LEU A 338 19.53 27.26 -9.95
N GLN A 339 20.63 26.53 -9.98
CA GLN A 339 21.71 26.71 -10.93
C GLN A 339 21.46 25.87 -12.18
N LYS A 340 21.98 26.32 -13.33
CA LYS A 340 21.90 25.60 -14.60
C LYS A 340 22.62 24.25 -14.50
N GLY A 341 21.97 23.16 -14.90
CA GLY A 341 22.52 21.80 -14.84
C GLY A 341 22.55 21.20 -13.43
N ARG A 342 21.89 21.82 -12.44
CA ARG A 342 21.78 21.30 -11.07
C ARG A 342 20.35 20.87 -10.77
N THR A 343 20.21 19.88 -9.92
CA THR A 343 18.91 19.44 -9.36
C THR A 343 18.76 19.97 -7.94
N LEU A 344 17.66 20.64 -7.66
CA LEU A 344 17.24 21.04 -6.31
C LEU A 344 16.02 20.21 -5.91
N SER A 345 16.13 19.46 -4.82
CA SER A 345 15.01 18.68 -4.30
C SER A 345 14.30 19.44 -3.18
N LEU A 346 12.96 19.59 -3.31
CA LEU A 346 12.09 20.09 -2.27
C LEU A 346 11.51 18.90 -1.50
N VAL A 347 11.83 18.81 -0.22
CA VAL A 347 11.37 17.72 0.65
C VAL A 347 10.53 18.25 1.81
N GLY A 348 9.67 17.40 2.37
CA GLY A 348 8.80 17.74 3.49
C GLY A 348 7.53 16.90 3.50
N GLU A 349 6.72 17.02 4.53
CA GLU A 349 5.47 16.27 4.71
C GLU A 349 4.40 16.63 3.67
N SER A 350 3.38 15.77 3.52
CA SER A 350 2.23 16.07 2.65
C SER A 350 1.51 17.34 3.13
N GLY A 351 1.15 18.20 2.18
CA GLY A 351 0.48 19.47 2.50
C GLY A 351 1.39 20.63 2.95
N CYS A 352 2.72 20.45 3.10
CA CYS A 352 3.62 21.52 3.49
C CYS A 352 3.93 22.57 2.39
N GLY A 353 3.25 22.52 1.24
CA GLY A 353 3.36 23.54 0.20
C GLY A 353 4.30 23.23 -0.97
N LYS A 354 5.00 22.07 -1.04
CA LYS A 354 5.96 21.72 -2.13
C LYS A 354 5.37 21.89 -3.52
N SER A 355 4.22 21.27 -3.77
CA SER A 355 3.53 21.36 -5.06
C SER A 355 3.04 22.79 -5.35
N THR A 356 2.68 23.54 -4.31
CA THR A 356 2.28 24.94 -4.43
C THR A 356 3.45 25.80 -4.86
N VAL A 357 4.66 25.60 -4.30
CA VAL A 357 5.87 26.28 -4.76
C VAL A 357 6.08 26.03 -6.26
N GLY A 358 6.08 24.76 -6.70
CA GLY A 358 6.26 24.42 -8.12
C GLY A 358 5.20 25.07 -9.02
N ARG A 359 3.93 25.04 -8.63
CA ARG A 359 2.85 25.67 -9.39
C ARG A 359 2.94 27.20 -9.42
N SER A 360 3.37 27.81 -8.31
CA SER A 360 3.58 29.27 -8.23
C SER A 360 4.70 29.72 -9.16
N LEU A 361 5.80 28.97 -9.27
CA LEU A 361 6.90 29.25 -10.18
C LEU A 361 6.47 29.23 -11.66
N LEU A 362 5.54 28.33 -11.99
CA LEU A 362 4.96 28.21 -13.33
C LEU A 362 3.77 29.15 -13.56
N ARG A 363 3.43 29.99 -12.57
CA ARG A 363 2.24 30.86 -12.58
C ARG A 363 0.94 30.12 -12.86
N LEU A 364 0.82 28.87 -12.37
CA LEU A 364 -0.41 28.06 -12.43
C LEU A 364 -1.31 28.28 -11.21
N VAL A 365 -0.92 29.15 -10.31
CA VAL A 365 -1.68 29.62 -9.15
C VAL A 365 -1.81 31.12 -9.27
N GLU A 366 -3.06 31.60 -9.22
CA GLU A 366 -3.39 33.03 -9.20
C GLU A 366 -3.27 33.63 -7.79
#